data_8d6c45193c87efdcc8bd6896f647acc9
#
_entry.id   8d6c45193c87efdcc8bd6896f647acc9
#
_cell.length_a   1.000
_cell.length_b   1.000
_cell.length_c   1.000
_cell.angle_alpha   90.00
_cell.angle_beta   90.00
_cell.angle_gamma   90.00
#
_symmetry.space_group_name_H-M   'P 1'
#
loop_
_entity.id
_entity.type
_entity.pdbx_description
1 polymer ?
#
loop_
_entity_poly.entity_id
_entity_poly.type
_entity_poly.pdbx_seq_one_letter_code
_entity_poly.pdbx_strand_id
1 'polypeptide(L)'
;MLQDRSLSIHHRMALALAISHDMQAHVDRREMFSCEDIPKKYESETARKYTKEHLEAFEKDETGRFEFAQKTFQYLYRLELLKENWLYVLMDADKLLYGGLASVYEDSVKSDAEQKGNAIQKGNAIQKGNTAQKGGEEQSEEDIDQLRYFVNLQEFELWKQEHMPDWDIMLEQMLVYFVFTYFCGAVYDGRIQAKMQVCVYSVYIIEEILRARWLENEKTLSMEEVVELTYRYSREVEHSDQNPERLEHFMEKNPWIRVKK
;
A
#
# COMPACT_ATOMS: atom_id res chain seq x y z
N MET A 1 -16.53 1.10 -15.18
CA MET A 1 -16.26 0.25 -14.00
C MET A 1 -15.64 1.02 -12.84
N LEU A 2 -14.48 1.68 -12.98
CA LEU A 2 -13.87 2.45 -11.88
C LEU A 2 -14.80 3.55 -11.32
N GLN A 3 -15.72 4.04 -12.10
CA GLN A 3 -16.73 5.05 -11.73
C GLN A 3 -18.12 4.46 -11.45
N ASP A 4 -18.23 3.14 -11.28
CA ASP A 4 -19.49 2.49 -10.91
C ASP A 4 -19.73 2.62 -9.39
N ARG A 5 -20.33 3.72 -9.00
CA ARG A 5 -20.59 4.07 -7.59
C ARG A 5 -21.64 3.21 -6.88
N SER A 6 -22.23 2.23 -7.58
CA SER A 6 -23.02 1.19 -6.92
C SER A 6 -22.16 0.20 -6.13
N LEU A 7 -20.83 0.21 -6.37
CA LEU A 7 -19.83 -0.59 -5.68
C LEU A 7 -18.94 0.31 -4.83
N SER A 8 -18.49 -0.19 -3.67
CA SER A 8 -17.48 0.50 -2.86
C SER A 8 -16.20 0.71 -3.64
N ILE A 9 -15.40 1.69 -3.28
CA ILE A 9 -14.12 1.97 -3.95
C ILE A 9 -13.18 0.74 -3.87
N HIS A 10 -13.13 0.03 -2.73
CA HIS A 10 -12.31 -1.17 -2.57
C HIS A 10 -12.76 -2.30 -3.50
N HIS A 11 -14.07 -2.49 -3.70
CA HIS A 11 -14.57 -3.46 -4.67
C HIS A 11 -14.19 -3.10 -6.11
N ARG A 12 -14.25 -1.81 -6.46
CA ARG A 12 -13.81 -1.33 -7.79
C ARG A 12 -12.31 -1.52 -8.01
N MET A 13 -11.49 -1.30 -6.98
CA MET A 13 -10.05 -1.60 -7.00
C MET A 13 -9.80 -3.11 -7.19
N ALA A 14 -10.51 -3.96 -6.46
CA ALA A 14 -10.40 -5.42 -6.59
C ALA A 14 -10.78 -5.91 -8.00
N LEU A 15 -11.84 -5.35 -8.60
CA LEU A 15 -12.22 -5.62 -9.99
C LEU A 15 -11.12 -5.19 -10.98
N ALA A 16 -10.54 -4.00 -10.80
CA ALA A 16 -9.46 -3.51 -11.65
C ALA A 16 -8.23 -4.43 -11.60
N LEU A 17 -7.87 -4.90 -10.40
CA LEU A 17 -6.78 -5.87 -10.22
C LEU A 17 -7.09 -7.22 -10.87
N ALA A 18 -8.31 -7.74 -10.74
CA ALA A 18 -8.71 -9.01 -11.35
C ALA A 18 -8.68 -8.94 -12.89
N ILE A 19 -9.18 -7.84 -13.46
CA ILE A 19 -9.13 -7.59 -14.91
C ILE A 19 -7.69 -7.51 -15.40
N SER A 20 -6.85 -6.72 -14.72
CA SER A 20 -5.46 -6.55 -15.11
C SER A 20 -4.67 -7.86 -15.02
N HIS A 21 -5.00 -8.73 -14.06
CA HIS A 21 -4.43 -10.06 -13.94
C HIS A 21 -4.80 -10.96 -15.14
N ASP A 22 -6.08 -11.01 -15.51
CA ASP A 22 -6.53 -11.78 -16.67
C ASP A 22 -5.92 -11.23 -17.98
N MET A 23 -5.87 -9.91 -18.14
CA MET A 23 -5.24 -9.29 -19.29
C MET A 23 -3.75 -9.62 -19.39
N GLN A 24 -3.02 -9.58 -18.25
CA GLN A 24 -1.61 -9.95 -18.20
C GLN A 24 -1.41 -11.39 -18.68
N ALA A 25 -2.26 -12.32 -18.22
CA ALA A 25 -2.18 -13.71 -18.62
C ALA A 25 -2.37 -13.92 -20.13
N HIS A 26 -3.20 -13.10 -20.80
CA HIS A 26 -3.36 -13.11 -22.26
C HIS A 26 -2.14 -12.51 -22.98
N VAL A 27 -1.59 -11.42 -22.46
CA VAL A 27 -0.36 -10.81 -23.01
C VAL A 27 0.81 -11.80 -22.94
N ASP A 28 0.99 -12.48 -21.80
CA ASP A 28 2.06 -13.46 -21.59
C ASP A 28 1.95 -14.64 -22.58
N ARG A 29 0.72 -15.04 -22.95
CA ARG A 29 0.45 -16.06 -23.97
C ARG A 29 0.47 -15.53 -25.41
N ARG A 30 0.67 -14.23 -25.61
CA ARG A 30 0.59 -13.54 -26.92
C ARG A 30 -0.80 -13.61 -27.57
N GLU A 31 -1.85 -13.70 -26.77
CA GLU A 31 -3.26 -13.80 -27.20
C GLU A 31 -3.97 -12.44 -27.12
N MET A 32 -3.35 -11.38 -27.61
CA MET A 32 -3.80 -10.00 -27.38
C MET A 32 -5.19 -9.71 -27.98
N PHE A 33 -5.58 -10.38 -29.06
CA PHE A 33 -6.89 -10.17 -29.69
C PHE A 33 -8.08 -10.70 -28.87
N SER A 34 -7.84 -11.58 -27.89
CA SER A 34 -8.87 -12.09 -27.00
C SER A 34 -9.08 -11.22 -25.75
N CYS A 35 -8.30 -10.15 -25.58
CA CYS A 35 -8.44 -9.24 -24.44
C CYS A 35 -9.72 -8.38 -24.49
N GLU A 36 -10.33 -8.19 -25.67
CA GLU A 36 -11.53 -7.34 -25.83
C GLU A 36 -12.74 -7.83 -25.04
N ASP A 37 -12.85 -9.13 -24.79
CA ASP A 37 -13.97 -9.70 -24.04
C ASP A 37 -13.77 -9.74 -22.53
N ILE A 38 -12.54 -9.49 -22.02
CA ILE A 38 -12.23 -9.53 -20.60
C ILE A 38 -13.05 -8.49 -19.81
N PRO A 39 -13.13 -7.20 -20.20
CA PRO A 39 -13.96 -6.23 -19.49
C PRO A 39 -15.42 -6.66 -19.38
N LYS A 40 -16.00 -7.20 -20.47
CA LYS A 40 -17.39 -7.69 -20.50
C LYS A 40 -17.62 -8.86 -19.54
N LYS A 41 -16.62 -9.76 -19.39
CA LYS A 41 -16.67 -10.86 -18.40
C LYS A 41 -16.89 -10.30 -16.99
N TYR A 42 -16.20 -9.22 -16.65
CA TYR A 42 -16.27 -8.59 -15.32
C TYR A 42 -17.47 -7.65 -15.12
N GLU A 43 -18.26 -7.41 -16.15
CA GLU A 43 -19.59 -6.79 -16.02
C GLU A 43 -20.64 -7.80 -15.55
N SER A 44 -20.36 -9.12 -15.64
CA SER A 44 -21.28 -10.17 -15.20
C SER A 44 -21.44 -10.17 -13.66
N GLU A 45 -22.64 -10.50 -13.21
CA GLU A 45 -22.95 -10.63 -11.78
C GLU A 45 -22.08 -11.71 -11.10
N THR A 46 -21.82 -12.81 -11.80
CA THR A 46 -20.97 -13.90 -11.29
C THR A 46 -19.54 -13.43 -11.01
N ALA A 47 -18.93 -12.68 -11.93
CA ALA A 47 -17.56 -12.18 -11.75
C ALA A 47 -17.51 -11.12 -10.64
N ARG A 48 -18.51 -10.25 -10.57
CA ARG A 48 -18.63 -9.24 -9.49
C ARG A 48 -18.76 -9.91 -8.13
N LYS A 49 -19.60 -10.94 -8.01
CA LYS A 49 -19.77 -11.72 -6.78
C LYS A 49 -18.46 -12.41 -6.38
N TYR A 50 -17.82 -13.10 -7.31
CA TYR A 50 -16.53 -13.75 -7.07
C TYR A 50 -15.47 -12.77 -6.56
N THR A 51 -15.32 -11.61 -7.20
CA THR A 51 -14.35 -10.58 -6.79
C THR A 51 -14.69 -10.03 -5.40
N LYS A 52 -15.98 -9.84 -5.10
CA LYS A 52 -16.43 -9.41 -3.79
C LYS A 52 -16.09 -10.43 -2.69
N GLU A 53 -16.34 -11.72 -2.94
CA GLU A 53 -16.03 -12.80 -1.99
C GLU A 53 -14.50 -12.87 -1.69
N HIS A 54 -13.66 -12.61 -2.69
CA HIS A 54 -12.21 -12.56 -2.50
C HIS A 54 -11.77 -11.33 -1.70
N LEU A 55 -12.38 -10.18 -1.94
CA LEU A 55 -12.13 -8.98 -1.15
C LEU A 55 -12.54 -9.20 0.31
N GLU A 56 -13.74 -9.72 0.55
CA GLU A 56 -14.23 -10.03 1.90
C GLU A 56 -13.35 -11.05 2.63
N ALA A 57 -12.82 -12.04 1.91
CA ALA A 57 -11.89 -13.02 2.48
C ALA A 57 -10.56 -12.37 2.90
N PHE A 58 -10.05 -11.43 2.09
CA PHE A 58 -8.86 -10.65 2.43
C PHE A 58 -9.13 -9.73 3.63
N GLU A 59 -10.28 -9.06 3.66
CA GLU A 59 -10.65 -8.17 4.77
C GLU A 59 -10.84 -8.91 6.10
N LYS A 60 -11.25 -10.18 6.07
CA LYS A 60 -11.41 -11.03 7.26
C LYS A 60 -10.10 -11.66 7.76
N ASP A 61 -9.09 -11.72 6.91
CA ASP A 61 -7.75 -12.20 7.30
C ASP A 61 -6.95 -11.05 7.95
N GLU A 62 -7.27 -10.77 9.21
CA GLU A 62 -6.67 -9.64 9.93
C GLU A 62 -5.14 -9.74 9.97
N THR A 63 -4.58 -10.91 10.30
CA THR A 63 -3.13 -11.09 10.37
C THR A 63 -2.47 -10.87 9.00
N GLY A 64 -2.96 -11.55 7.96
CA GLY A 64 -2.40 -11.38 6.62
C GLY A 64 -2.56 -9.95 6.08
N ARG A 65 -3.65 -9.27 6.44
CA ARG A 65 -3.90 -7.87 6.08
C ARG A 65 -2.92 -6.92 6.78
N PHE A 66 -2.71 -7.10 8.09
CA PHE A 66 -1.75 -6.30 8.85
C PHE A 66 -0.32 -6.48 8.32
N GLU A 67 0.15 -7.73 8.18
CA GLU A 67 1.47 -8.04 7.64
C GLU A 67 1.67 -7.45 6.23
N PHE A 68 0.63 -7.56 5.37
CA PHE A 68 0.68 -6.98 4.04
C PHE A 68 0.78 -5.45 4.08
N ALA A 69 -0.04 -4.79 4.89
CA ALA A 69 -0.06 -3.35 5.06
C ALA A 69 1.30 -2.84 5.56
N GLN A 70 1.81 -3.43 6.64
CA GLN A 70 3.11 -3.10 7.23
C GLN A 70 4.24 -3.29 6.22
N LYS A 71 4.33 -4.45 5.58
CA LYS A 71 5.38 -4.76 4.60
C LYS A 71 5.37 -3.81 3.41
N THR A 72 4.19 -3.51 2.88
CA THR A 72 4.06 -2.62 1.73
C THR A 72 4.34 -1.18 2.09
N PHE A 73 3.92 -0.72 3.28
CA PHE A 73 4.27 0.59 3.80
C PHE A 73 5.77 0.73 3.98
N GLN A 74 6.42 -0.24 4.62
CA GLN A 74 7.86 -0.23 4.85
C GLN A 74 8.70 -0.27 3.56
N TYR A 75 8.12 -0.73 2.45
CA TYR A 75 8.82 -0.66 1.17
C TYR A 75 9.09 0.79 0.71
N LEU A 76 8.29 1.77 1.15
CA LEU A 76 8.51 3.18 0.83
C LEU A 76 9.88 3.70 1.28
N TYR A 77 10.44 3.14 2.35
CA TYR A 77 11.78 3.47 2.81
C TYR A 77 12.91 3.05 1.87
N ARG A 78 12.62 2.15 0.92
CA ARG A 78 13.57 1.68 -0.09
C ARG A 78 13.51 2.47 -1.38
N LEU A 79 12.55 3.39 -1.48
CA LEU A 79 12.44 4.30 -2.61
C LEU A 79 13.44 5.43 -2.49
N GLU A 80 13.76 6.05 -3.61
CA GLU A 80 14.55 7.28 -3.62
C GLU A 80 13.79 8.40 -2.91
N LEU A 81 14.44 9.07 -1.97
CA LEU A 81 13.86 10.19 -1.24
C LEU A 81 14.26 11.50 -1.94
N LEU A 82 13.28 12.24 -2.44
CA LEU A 82 13.51 13.53 -3.08
C LEU A 82 13.56 14.69 -2.07
N LYS A 83 12.85 14.52 -0.93
CA LYS A 83 12.82 15.51 0.16
C LYS A 83 12.96 14.85 1.52
N GLU A 84 13.86 15.38 2.35
CA GLU A 84 14.11 14.86 3.71
C GLU A 84 12.85 14.86 4.59
N ASN A 85 11.98 15.86 4.44
CA ASN A 85 10.76 15.96 5.23
C ASN A 85 9.74 14.85 4.93
N TRP A 86 9.85 14.17 3.78
CA TRP A 86 9.04 13.00 3.46
C TRP A 86 9.37 11.81 4.36
N LEU A 87 10.64 11.64 4.66
CA LEU A 87 11.08 10.60 5.57
C LEU A 87 10.42 10.71 6.94
N TYR A 88 10.31 11.92 7.49
CA TYR A 88 9.64 12.13 8.78
C TYR A 88 8.15 11.76 8.71
N VAL A 89 7.45 12.10 7.62
CA VAL A 89 6.06 11.67 7.42
C VAL A 89 5.92 10.14 7.44
N LEU A 90 6.84 9.43 6.78
CA LEU A 90 6.83 7.97 6.78
C LEU A 90 7.13 7.40 8.17
N MET A 91 8.11 7.96 8.90
CA MET A 91 8.47 7.49 10.25
C MET A 91 7.34 7.69 11.25
N ASP A 92 6.69 8.84 11.24
CA ASP A 92 5.56 9.13 12.13
C ASP A 92 4.37 8.21 11.80
N ALA A 93 4.09 8.00 10.52
CA ALA A 93 3.03 7.09 10.10
C ALA A 93 3.33 5.62 10.46
N ASP A 94 4.54 5.13 10.23
CA ASP A 94 4.96 3.77 10.60
C ASP A 94 4.82 3.53 12.11
N LYS A 95 5.27 4.49 12.91
CA LYS A 95 5.15 4.43 14.37
C LYS A 95 3.69 4.40 14.84
N LEU A 96 2.85 5.23 14.27
CA LEU A 96 1.44 5.33 14.67
C LEU A 96 0.62 4.12 14.24
N LEU A 97 0.88 3.58 13.05
CA LEU A 97 0.10 2.50 12.46
C LEU A 97 0.63 1.11 12.82
N TYR A 98 1.96 0.93 12.87
CA TYR A 98 2.59 -0.38 12.92
C TYR A 98 3.56 -0.56 14.10
N GLY A 99 3.60 0.38 15.04
CA GLY A 99 4.47 0.31 16.21
C GLY A 99 5.91 0.78 15.97
N GLY A 100 6.28 0.99 14.72
CA GLY A 100 7.58 1.48 14.30
C GLY A 100 8.70 0.45 14.44
N LEU A 101 9.38 0.11 13.36
CA LEU A 101 10.60 -0.70 13.39
C LEU A 101 11.83 0.20 13.48
N ALA A 102 12.20 0.63 14.69
CA ALA A 102 13.44 1.36 14.93
C ALA A 102 14.70 0.60 14.46
N SER A 103 14.62 -0.74 14.31
CA SER A 103 15.77 -1.59 13.95
C SER A 103 16.09 -1.65 12.45
N VAL A 104 15.10 -1.45 11.57
CA VAL A 104 15.35 -1.51 10.11
C VAL A 104 16.05 -0.24 9.60
N TYR A 105 15.92 0.87 10.35
CA TYR A 105 16.50 2.16 9.97
C TYR A 105 18.00 2.24 10.20
N GLU A 106 18.51 1.67 11.29
CA GLU A 106 19.93 1.71 11.57
C GLU A 106 20.76 0.96 10.52
N ASP A 107 20.18 -0.08 9.92
CA ASP A 107 20.89 -0.91 8.93
C ASP A 107 20.83 -0.31 7.51
N SER A 108 19.75 0.37 7.12
CA SER A 108 19.64 0.98 5.79
C SER A 108 20.44 2.27 5.67
N VAL A 109 20.45 3.10 6.71
CA VAL A 109 21.27 4.33 6.75
C VAL A 109 22.76 3.99 6.83
N LYS A 110 23.13 2.89 7.51
CA LYS A 110 24.52 2.42 7.56
C LYS A 110 25.00 1.86 6.23
N SER A 111 24.13 1.16 5.46
CA SER A 111 24.52 0.61 4.15
C SER A 111 24.76 1.67 3.08
N ASP A 112 24.00 2.77 3.09
CA ASP A 112 24.19 3.89 2.16
C ASP A 112 25.36 4.82 2.56
N ALA A 113 25.65 4.93 3.86
CA ALA A 113 26.82 5.64 4.36
C ALA A 113 28.13 4.88 4.13
N GLU A 114 28.11 3.53 4.18
CA GLU A 114 29.27 2.69 3.89
C GLU A 114 29.63 2.63 2.40
N GLN A 115 28.67 2.86 1.51
CA GLN A 115 28.95 3.02 0.07
C GLN A 115 29.57 4.38 -0.30
N LYS A 116 29.43 5.40 0.55
CA LYS A 116 30.00 6.76 0.33
C LYS A 116 31.25 7.08 1.14
N GLY A 117 31.68 6.23 2.04
CA GLY A 117 32.83 6.48 2.92
C GLY A 117 33.62 5.25 3.26
N ASN A 118 34.65 4.96 2.48
CA ASN A 118 35.75 4.09 2.91
C ASN A 118 36.53 4.79 4.03
N ALA A 119 36.76 4.05 5.11
CA ALA A 119 37.66 4.23 6.25
C ALA A 119 37.01 4.82 7.53
N ILE A 120 36.86 3.95 8.54
CA ILE A 120 37.57 3.94 9.81
C ILE A 120 36.92 2.88 10.74
N GLN A 121 37.72 1.89 11.03
CA GLN A 121 37.82 0.92 12.14
C GLN A 121 36.72 0.73 13.19
N LYS A 122 36.34 -0.54 13.28
CA LYS A 122 36.08 -1.47 14.42
C LYS A 122 35.92 -0.88 15.83
N GLY A 123 34.86 -1.30 16.48
CA GLY A 123 34.82 -1.40 17.95
C GLY A 123 33.45 -1.70 18.55
N ASN A 124 33.35 -2.89 19.11
CA ASN A 124 32.52 -3.35 20.22
C ASN A 124 31.10 -3.92 19.99
N ALA A 125 31.12 -5.26 20.09
CA ALA A 125 29.95 -6.09 20.34
C ALA A 125 29.28 -5.74 21.69
N ILE A 126 27.99 -5.64 21.74
CA ILE A 126 27.18 -5.66 22.95
C ILE A 126 26.38 -6.97 22.96
N GLN A 127 26.59 -7.73 24.02
CA GLN A 127 26.04 -9.05 24.32
C GLN A 127 24.51 -9.00 24.49
N LYS A 128 23.83 -9.98 23.89
CA LYS A 128 22.45 -10.35 24.23
C LYS A 128 22.41 -10.94 25.63
N GLY A 129 21.72 -10.30 26.54
CA GLY A 129 21.34 -10.85 27.83
C GLY A 129 20.09 -11.72 27.69
N ASN A 130 20.24 -13.04 27.90
CA ASN A 130 19.16 -13.98 28.14
C ASN A 130 18.50 -13.67 29.48
N THR A 131 17.20 -13.50 29.53
CA THR A 131 16.44 -13.71 30.76
C THR A 131 15.26 -14.64 30.46
N ALA A 132 15.20 -15.71 31.25
CA ALA A 132 14.30 -16.82 31.12
C ALA A 132 12.92 -16.57 31.76
N GLN A 133 11.90 -17.12 31.11
CA GLN A 133 10.65 -17.73 31.59
C GLN A 133 9.99 -17.19 32.87
N LYS A 134 8.76 -16.71 32.70
CA LYS A 134 7.62 -17.11 33.56
C LYS A 134 6.33 -17.10 32.73
N GLY A 135 5.57 -18.21 32.82
CA GLY A 135 4.35 -18.45 32.06
C GLY A 135 3.21 -17.53 32.54
N GLY A 136 2.67 -16.85 31.61
CA GLY A 136 1.43 -16.14 31.42
C GLY A 136 1.37 -15.93 29.92
N GLU A 137 0.24 -16.03 29.28
CA GLU A 137 0.08 -15.63 27.90
C GLU A 137 0.30 -14.10 27.83
N GLU A 138 1.57 -13.68 27.82
CA GLU A 138 1.95 -12.32 27.48
C GLU A 138 1.68 -12.18 25.97
N GLN A 139 0.65 -11.40 25.61
CA GLN A 139 0.43 -10.96 24.24
C GLN A 139 1.73 -10.37 23.73
N SER A 140 2.18 -10.81 22.57
CA SER A 140 3.40 -10.26 21.97
C SER A 140 3.18 -8.76 21.64
N GLU A 141 4.25 -7.98 21.61
CA GLU A 141 4.15 -6.56 21.18
C GLU A 141 3.49 -6.47 19.78
N GLU A 142 3.74 -7.44 18.92
CA GLU A 142 3.17 -7.55 17.59
C GLU A 142 1.65 -7.77 17.62
N ASP A 143 1.12 -8.60 18.55
CA ASP A 143 -0.33 -8.79 18.72
C ASP A 143 -1.02 -7.50 19.17
N ILE A 144 -0.35 -6.72 20.03
CA ILE A 144 -0.86 -5.42 20.51
C ILE A 144 -0.90 -4.40 19.36
N ASP A 145 0.14 -4.34 18.53
CA ASP A 145 0.21 -3.43 17.39
C ASP A 145 -0.83 -3.79 16.34
N GLN A 146 -1.03 -5.08 16.05
CA GLN A 146 -2.09 -5.56 15.16
C GLN A 146 -3.47 -5.16 15.68
N LEU A 147 -3.77 -5.40 16.95
CA LEU A 147 -5.05 -5.02 17.55
C LEU A 147 -5.29 -3.51 17.45
N ARG A 148 -4.27 -2.71 17.79
CA ARG A 148 -4.34 -1.25 17.69
C ARG A 148 -4.59 -0.78 16.26
N TYR A 149 -3.95 -1.40 15.27
CA TYR A 149 -4.14 -1.11 13.86
C TYR A 149 -5.61 -1.26 13.45
N PHE A 150 -6.26 -2.37 13.81
CA PHE A 150 -7.66 -2.61 13.42
C PHE A 150 -8.66 -1.76 14.20
N VAL A 151 -8.41 -1.48 15.48
CA VAL A 151 -9.23 -0.53 16.24
C VAL A 151 -9.19 0.85 15.59
N ASN A 152 -7.99 1.35 15.29
CA ASN A 152 -7.82 2.64 14.62
C ASN A 152 -8.42 2.67 13.21
N LEU A 153 -8.35 1.55 12.48
CA LEU A 153 -8.98 1.44 11.16
C LEU A 153 -10.50 1.56 11.26
N GLN A 154 -11.14 0.85 12.18
CA GLN A 154 -12.59 0.91 12.38
C GLN A 154 -13.04 2.31 12.81
N GLU A 155 -12.33 2.94 13.73
CA GLU A 155 -12.62 4.31 14.17
C GLU A 155 -12.47 5.33 13.04
N PHE A 156 -11.45 5.18 12.19
CA PHE A 156 -11.26 6.03 11.02
C PHE A 156 -12.37 5.85 9.99
N GLU A 157 -12.82 4.62 9.75
CA GLU A 157 -13.96 4.35 8.86
C GLU A 157 -15.24 5.05 9.33
N LEU A 158 -15.53 4.97 10.65
CA LEU A 158 -16.69 5.66 11.23
C LEU A 158 -16.55 7.18 11.12
N TRP A 159 -15.37 7.71 11.42
CA TRP A 159 -15.09 9.13 11.32
C TRP A 159 -15.26 9.66 9.88
N LYS A 160 -14.76 8.92 8.88
CA LYS A 160 -14.93 9.28 7.46
C LYS A 160 -16.40 9.40 7.07
N GLN A 161 -17.22 8.44 7.50
CA GLN A 161 -18.65 8.45 7.18
C GLN A 161 -19.37 9.68 7.74
N GLU A 162 -18.97 10.16 8.90
CA GLU A 162 -19.56 11.30 9.57
C GLU A 162 -19.04 12.66 9.04
N HIS A 163 -17.75 12.77 8.79
CA HIS A 163 -17.07 14.05 8.53
C HIS A 163 -16.65 14.25 7.09
N MET A 164 -16.49 13.17 6.31
CA MET A 164 -16.05 13.23 4.90
C MET A 164 -16.89 12.31 4.01
N PRO A 165 -18.18 12.59 3.79
CA PRO A 165 -19.09 11.71 3.04
C PRO A 165 -18.65 11.46 1.59
N ASP A 166 -17.84 12.33 1.01
CA ASP A 166 -17.32 12.23 -0.35
C ASP A 166 -15.96 11.50 -0.41
N TRP A 167 -15.53 10.82 0.67
CA TRP A 167 -14.23 10.14 0.75
C TRP A 167 -14.03 9.14 -0.39
N ASP A 168 -14.99 8.28 -0.66
CA ASP A 168 -14.94 7.31 -1.76
C ASP A 168 -14.80 7.98 -3.14
N ILE A 169 -15.40 9.17 -3.31
CA ILE A 169 -15.28 9.95 -4.55
C ILE A 169 -13.86 10.49 -4.68
N MET A 170 -13.27 10.95 -3.59
CA MET A 170 -11.90 11.45 -3.56
C MET A 170 -10.91 10.32 -3.91
N LEU A 171 -11.04 9.15 -3.28
CA LEU A 171 -10.22 7.98 -3.62
C LEU A 171 -10.42 7.53 -5.08
N GLU A 172 -11.66 7.61 -5.61
CA GLU A 172 -11.96 7.36 -7.02
C GLU A 172 -11.18 8.30 -7.93
N GLN A 173 -11.15 9.60 -7.63
CA GLN A 173 -10.41 10.57 -8.43
C GLN A 173 -8.90 10.31 -8.40
N MET A 174 -8.34 9.97 -7.23
CA MET A 174 -6.94 9.58 -7.11
C MET A 174 -6.65 8.33 -7.95
N LEU A 175 -7.49 7.29 -7.86
CA LEU A 175 -7.32 6.07 -8.64
C LEU A 175 -7.36 6.35 -10.15
N VAL A 176 -8.32 7.15 -10.61
CA VAL A 176 -8.43 7.55 -12.01
C VAL A 176 -7.17 8.30 -12.45
N TYR A 177 -6.67 9.22 -11.63
CA TYR A 177 -5.42 9.94 -11.92
C TYR A 177 -4.23 8.97 -12.07
N PHE A 178 -4.02 8.05 -11.11
CA PHE A 178 -2.92 7.09 -11.19
C PHE A 178 -3.05 6.13 -12.38
N VAL A 179 -4.28 5.72 -12.73
CA VAL A 179 -4.52 4.90 -13.93
C VAL A 179 -4.11 5.67 -15.19
N PHE A 180 -4.45 6.94 -15.32
CA PHE A 180 -4.01 7.74 -16.47
C PHE A 180 -2.49 7.95 -16.48
N THR A 181 -1.87 8.13 -15.33
CA THR A 181 -0.45 8.42 -15.22
C THR A 181 0.42 7.18 -15.46
N TYR A 182 0.08 6.04 -14.85
CA TYR A 182 0.94 4.86 -14.86
C TYR A 182 0.46 3.75 -15.77
N PHE A 183 -0.84 3.42 -15.72
CA PHE A 183 -1.36 2.25 -16.42
C PHE A 183 -1.29 2.39 -17.94
N CYS A 184 -1.44 3.59 -18.48
CA CYS A 184 -1.32 3.84 -19.91
C CYS A 184 0.06 3.45 -20.48
N GLY A 185 1.11 3.47 -19.63
CA GLY A 185 2.45 3.00 -20.01
C GLY A 185 2.55 1.52 -20.31
N ALA A 186 1.58 0.70 -19.87
CA ALA A 186 1.55 -0.74 -20.14
C ALA A 186 1.50 -1.10 -21.64
N VAL A 187 1.07 -0.17 -22.49
CA VAL A 187 1.10 -0.31 -23.96
C VAL A 187 2.52 -0.50 -24.50
N TYR A 188 3.52 0.04 -23.80
CA TYR A 188 4.91 0.01 -24.28
C TYR A 188 5.70 -1.20 -23.75
N ASP A 189 5.40 -1.67 -22.54
CA ASP A 189 6.18 -2.71 -21.87
C ASP A 189 5.40 -4.00 -21.57
N GLY A 190 4.07 -3.98 -21.76
CA GLY A 190 3.20 -5.12 -21.52
C GLY A 190 2.99 -5.49 -20.03
N ARG A 191 3.42 -4.63 -19.09
CA ARG A 191 3.33 -4.89 -17.63
C ARG A 191 2.00 -4.40 -17.06
N ILE A 192 0.90 -4.94 -17.58
CA ILE A 192 -0.47 -4.51 -17.29
C ILE A 192 -0.80 -4.68 -15.81
N GLN A 193 -0.55 -5.87 -15.26
CA GLN A 193 -0.87 -6.19 -13.86
C GLN A 193 -0.03 -5.36 -12.89
N ALA A 194 1.28 -5.26 -13.11
CA ALA A 194 2.17 -4.51 -12.24
C ALA A 194 1.77 -3.04 -12.14
N LYS A 195 1.48 -2.40 -13.28
CA LYS A 195 1.06 -0.99 -13.32
C LYS A 195 -0.29 -0.77 -12.63
N MET A 196 -1.27 -1.66 -12.83
CA MET A 196 -2.54 -1.55 -12.12
C MET A 196 -2.35 -1.73 -10.60
N GLN A 197 -1.48 -2.63 -10.19
CA GLN A 197 -1.16 -2.81 -8.78
C GLN A 197 -0.53 -1.55 -8.18
N VAL A 198 0.37 -0.87 -8.90
CA VAL A 198 0.94 0.42 -8.45
C VAL A 198 -0.16 1.48 -8.31
N CYS A 199 -1.11 1.58 -9.24
CA CYS A 199 -2.22 2.53 -9.15
C CYS A 199 -3.06 2.30 -7.89
N VAL A 200 -3.46 1.05 -7.64
CA VAL A 200 -4.28 0.68 -6.47
C VAL A 200 -3.48 0.86 -5.17
N TYR A 201 -2.23 0.42 -5.16
CA TYR A 201 -1.32 0.58 -4.04
C TYR A 201 -1.11 2.05 -3.66
N SER A 202 -0.94 2.93 -4.64
CA SER A 202 -0.76 4.36 -4.39
C SER A 202 -1.95 4.96 -3.64
N VAL A 203 -3.17 4.62 -4.03
CA VAL A 203 -4.38 5.08 -3.32
C VAL A 203 -4.42 4.52 -1.90
N TYR A 204 -4.14 3.22 -1.75
CA TYR A 204 -4.10 2.57 -0.44
C TYR A 204 -3.08 3.19 0.50
N ILE A 205 -1.85 3.43 0.04
CA ILE A 205 -0.79 4.03 0.87
C ILE A 205 -1.10 5.48 1.24
N ILE A 206 -1.69 6.26 0.33
CA ILE A 206 -2.15 7.61 0.65
C ILE A 206 -3.18 7.54 1.77
N GLU A 207 -4.15 6.63 1.71
CA GLU A 207 -5.16 6.45 2.76
C GLU A 207 -4.52 6.05 4.11
N GLU A 208 -3.51 5.18 4.12
CA GLU A 208 -2.74 4.85 5.33
C GLU A 208 -2.04 6.08 5.93
N ILE A 209 -1.38 6.89 5.10
CA ILE A 209 -0.70 8.11 5.54
C ILE A 209 -1.72 9.13 6.09
N LEU A 210 -2.88 9.27 5.45
CA LEU A 210 -3.96 10.13 5.91
C LEU A 210 -4.53 9.66 7.25
N ARG A 211 -4.68 8.33 7.45
CA ARG A 211 -5.10 7.76 8.74
C ARG A 211 -4.07 8.02 9.83
N ALA A 212 -2.78 7.92 9.54
CA ALA A 212 -1.73 8.26 10.48
C ALA A 212 -1.79 9.74 10.88
N ARG A 213 -1.98 10.64 9.92
CA ARG A 213 -2.17 12.07 10.19
C ARG A 213 -3.41 12.34 11.03
N TRP A 214 -4.50 11.65 10.75
CA TRP A 214 -5.72 11.73 11.54
C TRP A 214 -5.47 11.31 13.01
N LEU A 215 -4.70 10.24 13.25
CA LEU A 215 -4.29 9.83 14.59
C LEU A 215 -3.41 10.87 15.27
N GLU A 216 -2.43 11.42 14.55
CA GLU A 216 -1.52 12.46 15.05
C GLU A 216 -2.26 13.72 15.50
N ASN A 217 -3.29 14.09 14.76
CA ASN A 217 -4.11 15.28 15.01
C ASN A 217 -5.33 15.00 15.90
N GLU A 218 -5.21 14.08 16.87
CA GLU A 218 -6.29 13.78 17.83
C GLU A 218 -7.62 13.42 17.15
N LYS A 219 -7.56 12.60 16.09
CA LYS A 219 -8.69 12.11 15.30
C LYS A 219 -9.42 13.20 14.49
N THR A 220 -8.65 14.14 13.99
CA THR A 220 -9.14 15.15 13.04
C THR A 220 -8.29 15.19 11.78
N LEU A 221 -8.89 15.53 10.65
CA LEU A 221 -8.19 15.68 9.36
C LEU A 221 -8.92 16.74 8.53
N SER A 222 -8.19 17.73 8.05
CA SER A 222 -8.72 18.75 7.16
C SER A 222 -8.53 18.38 5.69
N MET A 223 -9.31 18.99 4.80
CA MET A 223 -9.15 18.78 3.36
C MET A 223 -7.81 19.33 2.86
N GLU A 224 -7.29 20.39 3.47
CA GLU A 224 -5.97 20.94 3.16
C GLU A 224 -4.85 19.93 3.43
N GLU A 225 -4.93 19.18 4.52
CA GLU A 225 -3.97 18.12 4.86
C GLU A 225 -4.08 16.93 3.90
N VAL A 226 -5.30 16.57 3.51
CA VAL A 226 -5.54 15.52 2.50
C VAL A 226 -4.84 15.89 1.19
N VAL A 227 -5.05 17.11 0.70
CA VAL A 227 -4.42 17.60 -0.53
C VAL A 227 -2.91 17.67 -0.39
N GLU A 228 -2.41 18.18 0.74
CA GLU A 228 -0.96 18.31 0.99
C GLU A 228 -0.27 16.95 1.00
N LEU A 229 -0.77 15.98 1.75
CA LEU A 229 -0.17 14.65 1.86
C LEU A 229 -0.24 13.86 0.55
N THR A 230 -1.35 13.96 -0.17
CA THR A 230 -1.50 13.37 -1.51
C THR A 230 -0.48 13.97 -2.48
N TYR A 231 -0.32 15.30 -2.47
CA TYR A 231 0.69 15.98 -3.30
C TYR A 231 2.12 15.57 -2.92
N ARG A 232 2.42 15.45 -1.62
CA ARG A 232 3.76 15.00 -1.16
C ARG A 232 4.04 13.58 -1.65
N TYR A 233 3.10 12.66 -1.51
CA TYR A 233 3.24 11.28 -2.02
C TYR A 233 3.51 11.28 -3.53
N SER A 234 2.66 11.96 -4.30
CA SER A 234 2.79 12.07 -5.76
C SER A 234 4.17 12.59 -6.15
N ARG A 235 4.63 13.67 -5.51
CA ARG A 235 5.94 14.24 -5.79
C ARG A 235 7.09 13.27 -5.51
N GLU A 236 7.05 12.53 -4.40
CA GLU A 236 8.13 11.61 -4.03
C GLU A 236 8.16 10.37 -4.92
N VAL A 237 6.99 9.90 -5.37
CA VAL A 237 6.88 8.69 -6.19
C VAL A 237 7.03 9.01 -7.69
N GLU A 238 6.33 10.03 -8.19
CA GLU A 238 6.21 10.29 -9.62
C GLU A 238 7.37 11.07 -10.21
N HIS A 239 8.02 11.94 -9.41
CA HIS A 239 9.14 12.75 -9.89
C HIS A 239 10.52 12.08 -9.75
N SER A 240 10.57 10.85 -9.24
CA SER A 240 11.76 10.02 -9.30
C SER A 240 11.74 9.16 -10.58
N ASP A 241 12.84 9.13 -11.30
CA ASP A 241 13.01 8.30 -12.50
C ASP A 241 12.96 6.79 -12.17
N GLN A 242 13.20 6.41 -10.91
CA GLN A 242 13.34 5.01 -10.49
C GLN A 242 12.17 4.47 -9.64
N ASN A 243 11.49 5.33 -8.89
CA ASN A 243 10.49 4.88 -7.91
C ASN A 243 9.31 4.15 -8.54
N PRO A 244 8.71 4.58 -9.67
CA PRO A 244 7.63 3.85 -10.31
C PRO A 244 8.05 2.43 -10.70
N GLU A 245 9.22 2.25 -11.31
CA GLU A 245 9.73 0.94 -11.71
C GLU A 245 10.01 0.03 -10.51
N ARG A 246 10.59 0.58 -9.44
CA ARG A 246 10.85 -0.16 -8.18
C ARG A 246 9.54 -0.63 -7.55
N LEU A 247 8.50 0.21 -7.54
CA LEU A 247 7.17 -0.16 -7.06
C LEU A 247 6.54 -1.26 -7.92
N GLU A 248 6.64 -1.16 -9.25
CA GLU A 248 6.15 -2.21 -10.16
C GLU A 248 6.81 -3.55 -9.86
N HIS A 249 8.14 -3.60 -9.73
CA HIS A 249 8.87 -4.84 -9.39
C HIS A 249 8.52 -5.39 -8.00
N PHE A 250 8.27 -4.52 -7.04
CA PHE A 250 7.84 -4.93 -5.71
C PHE A 250 6.44 -5.54 -5.76
N MET A 251 5.51 -4.91 -6.47
CA MET A 251 4.12 -5.34 -6.58
C MET A 251 3.96 -6.66 -7.35
N GLU A 252 4.79 -6.92 -8.35
CA GLU A 252 4.82 -8.21 -9.04
C GLU A 252 5.06 -9.38 -8.08
N LYS A 253 5.91 -9.16 -7.06
CA LYS A 253 6.26 -10.17 -6.05
C LYS A 253 5.30 -10.20 -4.87
N ASN A 254 4.57 -9.12 -4.63
CA ASN A 254 3.69 -8.92 -3.48
C ASN A 254 2.32 -8.40 -3.91
N PRO A 255 1.54 -9.18 -4.67
CA PRO A 255 0.22 -8.74 -5.14
C PRO A 255 -0.75 -8.56 -3.96
N TRP A 256 -1.54 -7.48 -4.01
CA TRP A 256 -2.51 -7.13 -2.97
C TRP A 256 -3.58 -8.22 -2.80
N ILE A 257 -4.17 -8.67 -3.89
CA ILE A 257 -5.11 -9.81 -3.88
C ILE A 257 -4.47 -10.92 -4.70
N ARG A 258 -4.16 -12.03 -4.04
CA ARG A 258 -3.69 -13.22 -4.74
C ARG A 258 -4.89 -13.91 -5.36
N VAL A 259 -5.09 -13.69 -6.65
CA VAL A 259 -6.03 -14.53 -7.42
C VAL A 259 -5.41 -15.92 -7.48
N LYS A 260 -5.95 -16.86 -6.68
CA LYS A 260 -5.52 -18.26 -6.77
C LYS A 260 -5.86 -18.77 -8.17
N LYS A 261 -4.85 -19.39 -8.80
CA LYS A 261 -5.03 -20.07 -10.09
C LYS A 261 -5.98 -21.23 -9.96
#